data_afd1ad907dd272f977623d8ba934956a
#
_entry.id   afd1ad907dd272f977623d8ba934956a
#
_cell.length_a   1.000
_cell.length_b   1.000
_cell.length_c   1.000
_cell.angle_alpha   90.00
_cell.angle_beta   90.00
_cell.angle_gamma   90.00
#
_symmetry.space_group_name_H-M   'P 1'
#
loop_
_entity.id
_entity.type
_entity.pdbx_description
1 polymer ?
#
loop_
_entity_poly.entity_id
_entity_poly.type
_entity_poly.pdbx_seq_one_letter_code
_entity_poly.pdbx_strand_id
1 'polypeptide(L)'
;MAFNIGALFAPTAAVKIKEYAETVLGYSSNDAYHFSFAVACASLIVSMAIYYAFRSTFKHVEGGERKAGADIKEEELTPEETKARVVALCLVFAVVIFFWMAFHQNGLTLTYFADEISAKTSEGVQSMAFDVWNLVTIIIMVYAGFSCFQSKTAKAKLISGLLVLAGAAFLGWKYTQVSGSIDVSAPIYQQFNPFYVVALTPVSLAIFGSLAAKKKEPSAPRKIAYGMIVAAAGFAIMAFGSFGLLTPDAQKEAGDAAMFVSPNWLISTYLVLTFAELLLSPMGISFVSKVAPPKLKGMMMGGWFVATAVGNMLVRVGGFLWGYIPLWIVWSVFIVLCLLSAIFMFAMMKRLEKVA
;
A
#
# COMPACT_ATOMS: atom_id res chain seq x y z
N MET A 1 -6.07 -8.58 2.91
CA MET A 1 -6.43 -8.97 1.54
C MET A 1 -7.76 -8.40 1.08
N ALA A 2 -8.90 -8.71 1.69
CA ALA A 2 -10.21 -8.21 1.25
C ALA A 2 -10.26 -6.68 1.08
N PHE A 3 -9.69 -5.93 2.02
CA PHE A 3 -9.55 -4.48 1.92
C PHE A 3 -8.84 -4.04 0.63
N ASN A 4 -7.71 -4.66 0.29
CA ASN A 4 -6.95 -4.29 -0.91
C ASN A 4 -7.65 -4.70 -2.22
N ILE A 5 -8.47 -5.74 -2.20
CA ILE A 5 -9.32 -6.08 -3.37
C ILE A 5 -10.34 -4.97 -3.60
N GLY A 6 -11.01 -4.47 -2.55
CA GLY A 6 -11.91 -3.32 -2.68
C GLY A 6 -11.18 -2.06 -3.15
N ALA A 7 -10.01 -1.77 -2.58
CA ALA A 7 -9.19 -0.61 -2.95
C ALA A 7 -8.67 -0.67 -4.40
N LEU A 8 -8.48 -1.85 -4.98
CA LEU A 8 -8.09 -2.03 -6.38
C LEU A 8 -9.16 -1.52 -7.35
N PHE A 9 -10.44 -1.78 -7.05
CA PHE A 9 -11.54 -1.37 -7.92
C PHE A 9 -12.00 0.07 -7.70
N ALA A 10 -11.76 0.62 -6.50
CA ALA A 10 -12.29 1.93 -6.11
C ALA A 10 -11.87 3.09 -7.03
N PRO A 11 -10.59 3.26 -7.44
CA PRO A 11 -10.19 4.33 -8.34
C PRO A 11 -10.86 4.23 -9.71
N THR A 12 -10.90 3.04 -10.30
CA THR A 12 -11.57 2.80 -11.58
C THR A 12 -13.07 3.10 -11.50
N ALA A 13 -13.75 2.69 -10.42
CA ALA A 13 -15.16 2.98 -10.23
C ALA A 13 -15.40 4.49 -10.08
N ALA A 14 -14.58 5.18 -9.28
CA ALA A 14 -14.70 6.61 -9.06
C ALA A 14 -14.50 7.41 -10.36
N VAL A 15 -13.49 7.06 -11.16
CA VAL A 15 -13.22 7.72 -12.44
C VAL A 15 -14.36 7.50 -13.43
N LYS A 16 -14.84 6.25 -13.58
CA LYS A 16 -15.94 5.94 -14.52
C LYS A 16 -17.26 6.58 -14.13
N ILE A 17 -17.56 6.68 -12.84
CA ILE A 17 -18.78 7.32 -12.36
C ILE A 17 -18.69 8.83 -12.60
N LYS A 18 -17.53 9.45 -12.35
CA LYS A 18 -17.29 10.85 -12.68
C LYS A 18 -17.48 11.11 -14.17
N GLU A 19 -16.84 10.32 -15.02
CA GLU A 19 -16.94 10.40 -16.47
C GLU A 19 -18.41 10.27 -16.95
N TYR A 20 -19.17 9.32 -16.41
CA TYR A 20 -20.57 9.14 -16.69
C TYR A 20 -21.40 10.39 -16.27
N ALA A 21 -21.12 10.97 -15.11
CA ALA A 21 -21.80 12.17 -14.66
C ALA A 21 -21.50 13.38 -15.56
N GLU A 22 -20.29 13.52 -16.07
CA GLU A 22 -19.90 14.59 -17.01
C GLU A 22 -20.51 14.38 -18.39
N THR A 23 -20.35 13.18 -18.97
CA THR A 23 -20.65 12.93 -20.38
C THR A 23 -22.13 12.63 -20.63
N VAL A 24 -22.79 11.91 -19.71
CA VAL A 24 -24.18 11.44 -19.89
C VAL A 24 -25.16 12.31 -19.14
N LEU A 25 -24.83 12.73 -17.90
CA LEU A 25 -25.73 13.54 -17.09
C LEU A 25 -25.51 15.05 -17.26
N GLY A 26 -24.40 15.47 -17.90
CA GLY A 26 -24.12 16.87 -18.23
C GLY A 26 -23.70 17.74 -17.06
N TYR A 27 -23.19 17.14 -15.96
CA TYR A 27 -22.68 17.90 -14.81
C TYR A 27 -21.30 18.50 -15.08
N SER A 28 -20.98 19.58 -14.39
CA SER A 28 -19.64 20.16 -14.41
C SER A 28 -18.64 19.19 -13.80
N SER A 29 -17.33 19.30 -14.16
CA SER A 29 -16.28 18.43 -13.62
C SER A 29 -16.22 18.45 -12.08
N ASN A 30 -16.48 19.60 -11.46
CA ASN A 30 -16.52 19.73 -10.00
C ASN A 30 -17.74 19.02 -9.39
N ASP A 31 -18.92 19.17 -10.00
CA ASP A 31 -20.15 18.55 -9.50
C ASP A 31 -20.13 17.01 -9.71
N ALA A 32 -19.49 16.55 -10.77
CA ALA A 32 -19.36 15.14 -11.10
C ALA A 32 -18.63 14.34 -10.01
N TYR A 33 -17.72 14.96 -9.23
CA TYR A 33 -17.10 14.29 -8.06
C TYR A 33 -18.10 13.90 -6.97
N HIS A 34 -19.22 14.63 -6.82
CA HIS A 34 -20.24 14.30 -5.84
C HIS A 34 -20.86 12.91 -6.10
N PHE A 35 -20.96 12.49 -7.36
CA PHE A 35 -21.44 11.14 -7.72
C PHE A 35 -20.48 10.05 -7.27
N SER A 36 -19.16 10.26 -7.37
CA SER A 36 -18.15 9.33 -6.87
C SER A 36 -18.24 9.20 -5.34
N PHE A 37 -18.43 10.32 -4.61
CA PHE A 37 -18.65 10.29 -3.17
C PHE A 37 -19.98 9.65 -2.79
N ALA A 38 -21.06 9.86 -3.55
CA ALA A 38 -22.35 9.23 -3.30
C ALA A 38 -22.27 7.69 -3.40
N VAL A 39 -21.51 7.17 -4.37
CA VAL A 39 -21.26 5.72 -4.47
C VAL A 39 -20.46 5.18 -3.29
N ALA A 40 -19.46 5.94 -2.82
CA ALA A 40 -18.72 5.58 -1.60
C ALA A 40 -19.66 5.55 -0.38
N CYS A 41 -20.54 6.54 -0.21
CA CYS A 41 -21.56 6.55 0.85
C CYS A 41 -22.53 5.34 0.74
N ALA A 42 -23.01 5.05 -0.46
CA ALA A 42 -23.89 3.89 -0.70
C ALA A 42 -23.19 2.57 -0.34
N SER A 43 -21.92 2.42 -0.70
CA SER A 43 -21.14 1.23 -0.35
C SER A 43 -20.97 1.05 1.16
N LEU A 44 -20.82 2.13 1.93
CA LEU A 44 -20.76 2.09 3.39
C LEU A 44 -22.11 1.69 3.99
N ILE A 45 -23.23 2.21 3.45
CA ILE A 45 -24.59 1.83 3.88
C ILE A 45 -24.83 0.33 3.63
N VAL A 46 -24.45 -0.17 2.45
CA VAL A 46 -24.55 -1.60 2.11
C VAL A 46 -23.69 -2.44 3.05
N SER A 47 -22.45 -1.98 3.34
CA SER A 47 -21.54 -2.66 4.28
C SER A 47 -22.14 -2.75 5.68
N MET A 48 -22.74 -1.66 6.18
CA MET A 48 -23.44 -1.67 7.47
C MET A 48 -24.66 -2.61 7.47
N ALA A 49 -25.45 -2.60 6.40
CA ALA A 49 -26.59 -3.49 6.27
C ALA A 49 -26.16 -4.97 6.31
N ILE A 50 -25.09 -5.32 5.57
CA ILE A 50 -24.51 -6.68 5.60
C ILE A 50 -24.01 -7.03 7.00
N TYR A 51 -23.29 -6.10 7.66
CA TYR A 51 -22.79 -6.31 9.02
C TYR A 51 -23.95 -6.64 9.98
N TYR A 52 -25.03 -5.86 9.98
CA TYR A 52 -26.17 -6.09 10.87
C TYR A 52 -26.95 -7.35 10.50
N ALA A 53 -27.12 -7.65 9.20
CA ALA A 53 -27.80 -8.86 8.74
C ALA A 53 -27.09 -10.14 9.19
N PHE A 54 -25.76 -10.14 9.20
CA PHE A 54 -24.93 -11.30 9.56
C PHE A 54 -24.33 -11.21 10.96
N ARG A 55 -24.76 -10.27 11.80
CA ARG A 55 -24.24 -10.07 13.15
C ARG A 55 -24.28 -11.32 14.02
N SER A 56 -25.29 -12.17 13.84
CA SER A 56 -25.41 -13.43 14.58
C SER A 56 -24.22 -14.36 14.39
N THR A 57 -23.55 -14.30 13.21
CA THR A 57 -22.41 -15.17 12.86
C THR A 57 -21.18 -14.89 13.73
N PHE A 58 -20.98 -13.66 14.18
CA PHE A 58 -19.79 -13.24 14.96
C PHE A 58 -20.14 -12.66 16.34
N LYS A 59 -21.42 -12.70 16.74
CA LYS A 59 -21.89 -12.23 18.05
C LYS A 59 -21.14 -12.90 19.21
N HIS A 60 -20.67 -14.14 19.04
CA HIS A 60 -19.89 -14.88 20.05
C HIS A 60 -18.49 -14.28 20.27
N VAL A 61 -18.01 -13.38 19.38
CA VAL A 61 -16.73 -12.70 19.47
C VAL A 61 -16.92 -11.24 19.93
N GLU A 62 -18.13 -10.67 19.80
CA GLU A 62 -18.51 -9.30 20.20
C GLU A 62 -18.78 -9.21 21.70
N GLY A 63 -18.61 -9.98 22.48
CA GLY A 63 -18.79 -9.81 23.92
C GLY A 63 -17.45 -10.01 24.60
N GLY A 64 -16.91 -8.95 25.09
CA GLY A 64 -15.84 -8.98 26.08
C GLY A 64 -16.26 -9.58 27.42
N GLU A 65 -17.20 -10.52 27.45
CA GLU A 65 -17.31 -11.43 28.57
C GLU A 65 -16.07 -12.32 28.52
N ARG A 66 -14.98 -11.80 29.14
CA ARG A 66 -14.00 -12.70 29.74
C ARG A 66 -14.79 -13.70 30.53
N LYS A 67 -14.89 -14.94 30.05
CA LYS A 67 -15.35 -16.03 30.90
C LYS A 67 -14.48 -15.95 32.16
N ALA A 68 -15.07 -15.47 33.24
CA ALA A 68 -14.50 -15.59 34.57
C ALA A 68 -14.26 -17.07 34.78
N GLY A 69 -13.04 -17.54 34.60
CA GLY A 69 -12.69 -18.96 34.68
C GLY A 69 -11.66 -19.48 33.68
N ALA A 70 -11.31 -18.74 32.62
CA ALA A 70 -10.09 -19.03 31.90
C ALA A 70 -8.93 -18.40 32.66
N ASP A 71 -8.38 -19.12 33.61
CA ASP A 71 -7.04 -18.87 34.17
C ASP A 71 -5.97 -19.04 33.07
N ILE A 72 -5.97 -18.10 32.12
CA ILE A 72 -4.74 -17.80 31.42
C ILE A 72 -3.91 -17.14 32.52
N LYS A 73 -2.94 -17.84 33.09
CA LYS A 73 -1.87 -17.26 33.90
C LYS A 73 -1.31 -16.13 33.04
N GLU A 74 -1.80 -14.89 33.26
CA GLU A 74 -1.19 -13.71 32.68
C GLU A 74 0.25 -13.73 33.20
N GLU A 75 1.21 -13.86 32.29
CA GLU A 75 2.61 -13.80 32.60
C GLU A 75 2.85 -12.50 33.36
N GLU A 76 3.05 -12.58 34.68
CA GLU A 76 3.27 -11.41 35.52
C GLU A 76 4.66 -10.85 35.22
N LEU A 77 4.68 -9.90 34.29
CA LEU A 77 5.90 -9.17 33.95
C LEU A 77 6.30 -8.27 35.12
N THR A 78 7.58 -8.23 35.41
CA THR A 78 8.12 -7.26 36.35
C THR A 78 7.90 -5.83 35.86
N PRO A 79 7.87 -4.82 36.77
CA PRO A 79 7.76 -3.41 36.35
C PRO A 79 8.87 -2.99 35.38
N GLU A 80 10.07 -3.54 35.52
CA GLU A 80 11.21 -3.27 34.64
C GLU A 80 11.03 -3.85 33.25
N GLU A 81 10.55 -5.08 33.13
CA GLU A 81 10.22 -5.72 31.85
C GLU A 81 9.07 -5.00 31.15
N THR A 82 8.03 -4.64 31.89
CA THR A 82 6.91 -3.83 31.38
C THR A 82 7.41 -2.53 30.80
N LYS A 83 8.26 -1.79 31.54
CA LYS A 83 8.87 -0.55 31.07
C LYS A 83 9.74 -0.76 29.84
N ALA A 84 10.54 -1.80 29.80
CA ALA A 84 11.41 -2.11 28.65
C ALA A 84 10.60 -2.36 27.37
N ARG A 85 9.51 -3.16 27.47
CA ARG A 85 8.61 -3.46 26.35
C ARG A 85 7.87 -2.21 25.86
N VAL A 86 7.32 -1.39 26.77
CA VAL A 86 6.63 -0.14 26.40
C VAL A 86 7.58 0.82 25.70
N VAL A 87 8.80 1.03 26.23
CA VAL A 87 9.79 1.91 25.61
C VAL A 87 10.19 1.39 24.22
N ALA A 88 10.37 0.08 24.04
CA ALA A 88 10.68 -0.50 22.73
C ALA A 88 9.56 -0.23 21.71
N LEU A 89 8.29 -0.37 22.12
CA LEU A 89 7.15 -0.06 21.26
C LEU A 89 7.08 1.43 20.91
N CYS A 90 7.29 2.33 21.88
CA CYS A 90 7.32 3.77 21.61
C CYS A 90 8.43 4.16 20.61
N LEU A 91 9.60 3.53 20.68
CA LEU A 91 10.69 3.74 19.72
C LEU A 91 10.29 3.30 18.31
N VAL A 92 9.61 2.16 18.18
CA VAL A 92 9.09 1.68 16.90
C VAL A 92 7.99 2.62 16.38
N PHE A 93 7.09 3.10 17.24
CA PHE A 93 6.04 4.05 16.85
C PHE A 93 6.63 5.36 16.30
N ALA A 94 7.69 5.87 16.90
CA ALA A 94 8.37 7.07 16.41
C ALA A 94 8.87 6.89 14.96
N VAL A 95 9.41 5.72 14.62
CA VAL A 95 9.87 5.40 13.26
C VAL A 95 8.69 5.22 12.30
N VAL A 96 7.64 4.56 12.74
CA VAL A 96 6.44 4.28 11.95
C VAL A 96 5.72 5.55 11.51
N ILE A 97 5.77 6.62 12.32
CA ILE A 97 5.27 7.95 11.94
C ILE A 97 5.90 8.42 10.62
N PHE A 98 7.23 8.36 10.51
CA PHE A 98 7.94 8.80 9.31
C PHE A 98 7.71 7.88 8.11
N PHE A 99 7.55 6.57 8.34
CA PHE A 99 7.15 5.65 7.27
C PHE A 99 5.81 6.04 6.67
N TRP A 100 4.76 6.19 7.49
CA TRP A 100 3.44 6.52 7.00
C TRP A 100 3.38 7.91 6.37
N MET A 101 4.15 8.88 6.90
CA MET A 101 4.31 10.18 6.27
C MET A 101 4.88 10.08 4.85
N ALA A 102 5.92 9.27 4.65
CA ALA A 102 6.52 9.05 3.34
C ALA A 102 5.62 8.18 2.45
N PHE A 103 5.11 7.06 2.95
CA PHE A 103 4.32 6.11 2.18
C PHE A 103 3.01 6.74 1.65
N HIS A 104 2.30 7.49 2.48
CA HIS A 104 1.05 8.14 2.06
C HIS A 104 1.23 9.36 1.15
N GLN A 105 2.47 9.66 0.72
CA GLN A 105 2.68 10.55 -0.43
C GLN A 105 2.04 10.00 -1.70
N ASN A 106 1.71 8.70 -1.75
CA ASN A 106 0.93 8.09 -2.83
C ASN A 106 -0.43 8.79 -3.05
N GLY A 107 -1.08 9.26 -1.98
CA GLY A 107 -2.33 10.01 -2.02
C GLY A 107 -2.17 11.53 -2.19
N LEU A 108 -0.96 12.07 -2.19
CA LEU A 108 -0.72 13.52 -2.30
C LEU A 108 0.30 13.84 -3.42
N THR A 109 1.59 13.84 -3.11
CA THR A 109 2.61 14.30 -4.07
C THR A 109 2.81 13.37 -5.26
N LEU A 110 2.64 12.05 -5.11
CA LEU A 110 2.65 11.14 -6.25
C LEU A 110 1.40 11.33 -7.12
N THR A 111 0.26 11.70 -6.55
CA THR A 111 -0.95 12.06 -7.31
C THR A 111 -0.75 13.40 -8.04
N TYR A 112 -0.13 14.40 -7.40
CA TYR A 112 0.23 15.64 -8.07
C TYR A 112 1.20 15.40 -9.22
N PHE A 113 2.21 14.54 -9.02
CA PHE A 113 3.14 14.16 -10.08
C PHE A 113 2.41 13.45 -11.24
N ALA A 114 1.45 12.58 -10.94
CA ALA A 114 0.62 11.94 -11.96
C ALA A 114 -0.20 12.96 -12.75
N ASP A 115 -0.68 14.00 -12.06
CA ASP A 115 -1.53 15.02 -12.68
C ASP A 115 -0.76 16.12 -13.43
N GLU A 116 0.40 16.51 -12.95
CA GLU A 116 1.12 17.69 -13.48
C GLU A 116 2.31 17.32 -14.37
N ILE A 117 2.93 16.15 -14.14
CA ILE A 117 4.25 15.80 -14.71
C ILE A 117 4.21 14.50 -15.54
N SER A 118 3.33 13.55 -15.21
CA SER A 118 3.23 12.30 -15.98
C SER A 118 2.47 12.52 -17.30
N ALA A 119 2.88 11.79 -18.33
CA ALA A 119 2.16 11.78 -19.59
C ALA A 119 0.69 11.42 -19.39
N LYS A 120 -0.20 12.20 -20.00
CA LYS A 120 -1.66 12.04 -19.90
C LYS A 120 -2.20 10.91 -20.76
N THR A 121 -1.37 10.38 -21.63
CA THR A 121 -1.72 9.28 -22.55
C THR A 121 -0.76 8.12 -22.35
N SER A 122 -1.25 6.92 -22.66
CA SER A 122 -0.46 5.69 -22.61
C SER A 122 -0.80 4.81 -23.80
N GLU A 123 0.19 4.10 -24.33
CA GLU A 123 0.08 3.29 -25.54
C GLU A 123 0.63 1.87 -25.34
N GLY A 124 0.24 0.96 -26.22
CA GLY A 124 0.78 -0.40 -26.27
C GLY A 124 0.64 -1.17 -24.96
N VAL A 125 1.70 -1.87 -24.55
CA VAL A 125 1.70 -2.68 -23.31
C VAL A 125 1.48 -1.83 -22.06
N GLN A 126 1.97 -0.59 -22.05
CA GLN A 126 1.82 0.30 -20.90
C GLN A 126 0.34 0.62 -20.65
N SER A 127 -0.46 0.82 -21.68
CA SER A 127 -1.89 1.11 -21.55
C SER A 127 -2.67 -0.04 -20.89
N MET A 128 -2.22 -1.28 -21.07
CA MET A 128 -2.83 -2.44 -20.44
C MET A 128 -2.74 -2.42 -18.91
N ALA A 129 -1.74 -1.74 -18.34
CA ALA A 129 -1.57 -1.61 -16.89
C ALA A 129 -2.66 -0.74 -16.24
N PHE A 130 -3.34 0.12 -17.00
CA PHE A 130 -4.41 0.98 -16.52
C PHE A 130 -5.80 0.34 -16.56
N ASP A 131 -5.94 -0.82 -17.18
CA ASP A 131 -7.18 -1.62 -17.15
C ASP A 131 -7.19 -2.54 -15.91
N VAL A 132 -8.11 -2.28 -14.99
CA VAL A 132 -8.24 -3.06 -13.74
C VAL A 132 -8.45 -4.55 -13.98
N TRP A 133 -9.11 -4.95 -15.06
CA TRP A 133 -9.35 -6.36 -15.39
C TRP A 133 -8.07 -7.08 -15.81
N ASN A 134 -7.14 -6.38 -16.46
CA ASN A 134 -5.81 -6.91 -16.74
C ASN A 134 -5.03 -7.13 -15.43
N LEU A 135 -5.11 -6.18 -14.49
CA LEU A 135 -4.48 -6.32 -13.17
C LEU A 135 -5.07 -7.50 -12.37
N VAL A 136 -6.39 -7.65 -12.39
CA VAL A 136 -7.08 -8.80 -11.77
C VAL A 136 -6.63 -10.11 -12.39
N THR A 137 -6.52 -10.15 -13.72
CA THR A 137 -6.03 -11.35 -14.45
C THR A 137 -4.61 -11.70 -14.02
N ILE A 138 -3.71 -10.71 -13.89
CA ILE A 138 -2.35 -10.92 -13.41
C ILE A 138 -2.35 -11.47 -11.98
N ILE A 139 -3.18 -10.94 -11.09
CA ILE A 139 -3.34 -11.47 -9.72
C ILE A 139 -3.74 -12.96 -9.77
N ILE A 140 -4.77 -13.30 -10.53
CA ILE A 140 -5.24 -14.68 -10.67
C ILE A 140 -4.11 -15.58 -11.18
N MET A 141 -3.34 -15.13 -12.18
CA MET A 141 -2.21 -15.88 -12.74
C MET A 141 -1.10 -16.09 -11.69
N VAL A 142 -0.79 -15.08 -10.88
CA VAL A 142 0.21 -15.21 -9.81
C VAL A 142 -0.22 -16.26 -8.78
N TYR A 143 -1.45 -16.19 -8.28
CA TYR A 143 -1.98 -17.16 -7.31
C TYR A 143 -2.09 -18.57 -7.91
N ALA A 144 -2.56 -18.69 -9.14
CA ALA A 144 -2.62 -19.95 -9.84
C ALA A 144 -1.21 -20.53 -10.07
N GLY A 145 -0.23 -19.69 -10.43
CA GLY A 145 1.17 -20.10 -10.55
C GLY A 145 1.71 -20.68 -9.24
N PHE A 146 1.56 -19.97 -8.13
CA PHE A 146 1.95 -20.49 -6.81
C PHE A 146 1.21 -21.78 -6.44
N SER A 147 -0.11 -21.85 -6.70
CA SER A 147 -0.89 -23.05 -6.48
C SER A 147 -0.39 -24.23 -7.31
N CYS A 148 0.00 -24.01 -8.56
CA CYS A 148 0.56 -25.04 -9.44
C CYS A 148 1.82 -25.68 -8.85
N PHE A 149 2.73 -24.87 -8.26
CA PHE A 149 3.96 -25.36 -7.63
C PHE A 149 3.72 -26.03 -6.26
N GLN A 150 2.80 -25.49 -5.46
CA GLN A 150 2.57 -25.94 -4.08
C GLN A 150 1.60 -27.11 -3.94
N SER A 151 0.71 -27.31 -4.92
CA SER A 151 -0.32 -28.35 -4.86
C SER A 151 0.27 -29.75 -4.92
N LYS A 152 -0.29 -30.66 -4.11
CA LYS A 152 0.11 -32.06 -4.06
C LYS A 152 -0.65 -32.92 -5.08
N THR A 153 -1.84 -32.51 -5.51
CA THR A 153 -2.69 -33.28 -6.42
C THR A 153 -2.50 -32.89 -7.89
N ALA A 154 -2.44 -33.86 -8.80
CA ALA A 154 -2.32 -33.63 -10.23
C ALA A 154 -3.48 -32.79 -10.77
N LYS A 155 -4.72 -33.02 -10.27
CA LYS A 155 -5.90 -32.25 -10.66
C LYS A 155 -5.77 -30.75 -10.33
N ALA A 156 -5.29 -30.42 -9.12
CA ALA A 156 -5.10 -29.02 -8.74
C ALA A 156 -3.99 -28.34 -9.58
N LYS A 157 -2.88 -29.06 -9.85
CA LYS A 157 -1.83 -28.54 -10.74
C LYS A 157 -2.36 -28.27 -12.14
N LEU A 158 -3.15 -29.19 -12.69
CA LEU A 158 -3.75 -29.03 -14.02
C LEU A 158 -4.68 -27.82 -14.08
N ILE A 159 -5.61 -27.68 -13.12
CA ILE A 159 -6.53 -26.54 -13.04
C ILE A 159 -5.75 -25.23 -12.91
N SER A 160 -4.76 -25.17 -12.04
CA SER A 160 -3.91 -23.98 -11.86
C SER A 160 -3.12 -23.64 -13.12
N GLY A 161 -2.56 -24.62 -13.80
CA GLY A 161 -1.86 -24.43 -15.07
C GLY A 161 -2.80 -23.92 -16.18
N LEU A 162 -4.01 -24.46 -16.28
CA LEU A 162 -5.03 -23.99 -17.22
C LEU A 162 -5.46 -22.54 -16.92
N LEU A 163 -5.58 -22.14 -15.65
CA LEU A 163 -5.87 -20.75 -15.28
C LEU A 163 -4.76 -19.80 -15.70
N VAL A 164 -3.48 -20.18 -15.54
CA VAL A 164 -2.35 -19.37 -16.01
C VAL A 164 -2.39 -19.21 -17.54
N LEU A 165 -2.62 -20.30 -18.26
CA LEU A 165 -2.69 -20.27 -19.74
C LEU A 165 -3.88 -19.45 -20.21
N ALA A 166 -5.06 -19.62 -19.60
CA ALA A 166 -6.25 -18.83 -19.93
C ALA A 166 -6.03 -17.34 -19.65
N GLY A 167 -5.39 -16.99 -18.54
CA GLY A 167 -5.03 -15.60 -18.21
C GLY A 167 -4.05 -15.02 -19.24
N ALA A 168 -3.02 -15.78 -19.63
CA ALA A 168 -2.07 -15.34 -20.65
C ALA A 168 -2.75 -15.15 -22.03
N ALA A 169 -3.64 -16.07 -22.41
CA ALA A 169 -4.41 -15.95 -23.63
C ALA A 169 -5.35 -14.72 -23.62
N PHE A 170 -6.00 -14.46 -22.47
CA PHE A 170 -6.84 -13.28 -22.29
C PHE A 170 -6.03 -11.99 -22.41
N LEU A 171 -4.88 -11.88 -21.76
CA LEU A 171 -4.01 -10.70 -21.87
C LEU A 171 -3.46 -10.54 -23.29
N GLY A 172 -3.09 -11.63 -23.96
CA GLY A 172 -2.68 -11.61 -25.35
C GLY A 172 -3.80 -11.12 -26.27
N TRP A 173 -5.02 -11.61 -26.08
CA TRP A 173 -6.19 -11.14 -26.82
C TRP A 173 -6.47 -9.65 -26.53
N LYS A 174 -6.44 -9.22 -25.27
CA LYS A 174 -6.59 -7.80 -24.90
C LYS A 174 -5.54 -6.93 -25.58
N TYR A 175 -4.29 -7.39 -25.64
CA TYR A 175 -3.22 -6.67 -26.33
C TYR A 175 -3.50 -6.46 -27.82
N THR A 176 -4.09 -7.45 -28.51
CA THR A 176 -4.46 -7.29 -29.91
C THR A 176 -5.62 -6.30 -30.13
N GLN A 177 -6.37 -5.97 -29.08
CA GLN A 177 -7.44 -4.97 -29.12
C GLN A 177 -6.96 -3.55 -28.80
N VAL A 178 -5.70 -3.40 -28.32
CA VAL A 178 -5.12 -2.09 -28.06
C VAL A 178 -4.88 -1.37 -29.38
N SER A 179 -5.64 -0.33 -29.63
CA SER A 179 -5.50 0.53 -30.81
C SER A 179 -5.33 1.99 -30.36
N GLY A 180 -4.17 2.57 -30.70
CA GLY A 180 -3.88 3.96 -30.36
C GLY A 180 -3.54 4.19 -28.89
N SER A 181 -3.68 5.44 -28.46
CA SER A 181 -3.44 5.88 -27.08
C SER A 181 -4.74 5.91 -26.27
N ILE A 182 -4.61 5.65 -24.98
CA ILE A 182 -5.68 5.86 -23.99
C ILE A 182 -5.36 7.05 -23.10
N ASP A 183 -6.37 7.77 -22.64
CA ASP A 183 -6.21 8.83 -21.64
C ASP A 183 -6.04 8.22 -20.25
N VAL A 184 -5.07 8.75 -19.51
CA VAL A 184 -4.74 8.31 -18.16
C VAL A 184 -4.96 9.45 -17.18
N SER A 185 -5.93 9.28 -16.29
CA SER A 185 -6.20 10.24 -15.23
C SER A 185 -5.39 9.93 -13.95
N ALA A 186 -4.97 10.98 -13.22
CA ALA A 186 -4.15 10.84 -12.02
C ALA A 186 -4.72 9.89 -10.96
N PRO A 187 -6.04 9.88 -10.65
CA PRO A 187 -6.58 8.95 -9.65
C PRO A 187 -6.39 7.47 -9.97
N ILE A 188 -6.26 7.10 -11.24
CA ILE A 188 -6.14 5.69 -11.65
C ILE A 188 -4.83 5.05 -11.15
N TYR A 189 -3.77 5.85 -10.94
CA TYR A 189 -2.51 5.36 -10.39
C TYR A 189 -2.65 4.77 -8.98
N GLN A 190 -3.66 5.19 -8.23
CA GLN A 190 -3.94 4.67 -6.89
C GLN A 190 -4.27 3.17 -6.86
N GLN A 191 -4.69 2.58 -7.98
CA GLN A 191 -4.94 1.14 -8.10
C GLN A 191 -3.66 0.28 -8.02
N PHE A 192 -2.48 0.86 -8.32
CA PHE A 192 -1.23 0.09 -8.36
C PHE A 192 -0.81 -0.40 -6.96
N ASN A 193 -0.97 0.41 -5.91
CA ASN A 193 -0.63 -0.06 -4.57
C ASN A 193 -1.45 -1.30 -4.17
N PRO A 194 -2.79 -1.28 -4.12
CA PRO A 194 -3.57 -2.47 -3.77
C PRO A 194 -3.35 -3.64 -4.73
N PHE A 195 -3.13 -3.39 -6.03
CA PHE A 195 -2.75 -4.41 -6.99
C PHE A 195 -1.46 -5.12 -6.55
N TYR A 196 -0.40 -4.36 -6.29
CA TYR A 196 0.88 -4.93 -5.89
C TYR A 196 0.81 -5.59 -4.50
N VAL A 197 0.05 -5.05 -3.55
CA VAL A 197 -0.16 -5.72 -2.25
C VAL A 197 -0.72 -7.10 -2.45
N VAL A 198 -1.77 -7.24 -3.27
CA VAL A 198 -2.40 -8.55 -3.50
C VAL A 198 -1.47 -9.47 -4.32
N ALA A 199 -0.89 -8.98 -5.40
CA ALA A 199 -0.03 -9.78 -6.28
C ALA A 199 1.28 -10.23 -5.61
N LEU A 200 1.91 -9.36 -4.78
CA LEU A 200 3.19 -9.66 -4.14
C LEU A 200 3.06 -10.40 -2.80
N THR A 201 1.86 -10.48 -2.22
CA THR A 201 1.66 -11.21 -0.96
C THR A 201 2.14 -12.67 -1.04
N PRO A 202 1.76 -13.50 -2.02
CA PRO A 202 2.26 -14.87 -2.10
C PRO A 202 3.77 -14.92 -2.36
N VAL A 203 4.33 -13.96 -3.07
CA VAL A 203 5.79 -13.83 -3.30
C VAL A 203 6.50 -13.56 -1.97
N SER A 204 6.02 -12.57 -1.22
CA SER A 204 6.55 -12.21 0.10
C SER A 204 6.49 -13.39 1.07
N LEU A 205 5.34 -14.10 1.13
CA LEU A 205 5.19 -15.30 1.96
C LEU A 205 6.14 -16.41 1.54
N ALA A 206 6.38 -16.63 0.27
CA ALA A 206 7.33 -17.64 -0.23
C ALA A 206 8.77 -17.30 0.15
N ILE A 207 9.17 -16.01 0.00
CA ILE A 207 10.51 -15.54 0.39
C ILE A 207 10.73 -15.75 1.90
N PHE A 208 9.85 -15.21 2.74
CA PHE A 208 10.01 -15.30 4.19
C PHE A 208 9.83 -16.73 4.72
N GLY A 209 8.89 -17.50 4.14
CA GLY A 209 8.74 -18.93 4.46
C GLY A 209 10.00 -19.74 4.15
N SER A 210 10.65 -19.47 3.02
CA SER A 210 11.93 -20.09 2.66
C SER A 210 13.06 -19.69 3.61
N LEU A 211 13.11 -18.42 4.03
CA LEU A 211 14.09 -17.94 5.00
C LEU A 211 13.83 -18.53 6.38
N ALA A 212 12.57 -18.65 6.81
CA ALA A 212 12.17 -19.28 8.06
C ALA A 212 12.57 -20.76 8.10
N ALA A 213 12.32 -21.50 7.02
CA ALA A 213 12.73 -22.92 6.90
C ALA A 213 14.24 -23.10 7.05
N LYS A 214 15.03 -22.10 6.62
CA LYS A 214 16.50 -22.08 6.77
C LYS A 214 16.97 -21.45 8.09
N LYS A 215 16.08 -21.08 9.01
CA LYS A 215 16.37 -20.34 10.26
C LYS A 215 17.14 -19.02 10.01
N LYS A 216 16.90 -18.38 8.88
CA LYS A 216 17.52 -17.11 8.46
C LYS A 216 16.52 -15.98 8.31
N GLU A 217 15.28 -16.17 8.77
CA GLU A 217 14.26 -15.14 8.70
C GLU A 217 14.65 -13.95 9.59
N PRO A 218 14.67 -12.70 9.07
CA PRO A 218 14.96 -11.53 9.86
C PRO A 218 13.88 -11.31 10.93
N SER A 219 14.26 -10.78 12.08
CA SER A 219 13.33 -10.40 13.15
C SER A 219 12.35 -9.32 12.65
N ALA A 220 11.20 -9.16 13.33
CA ALA A 220 10.22 -8.14 12.96
C ALA A 220 10.82 -6.72 12.94
N PRO A 221 11.63 -6.28 13.93
CA PRO A 221 12.31 -4.99 13.85
C PRO A 221 13.27 -4.86 12.65
N ARG A 222 13.96 -5.92 12.26
CA ARG A 222 14.82 -5.91 11.06
C ARG A 222 14.03 -5.75 9.78
N LYS A 223 12.88 -6.42 9.66
CA LYS A 223 12.00 -6.26 8.50
C LYS A 223 11.47 -4.84 8.38
N ILE A 224 11.12 -4.20 9.51
CA ILE A 224 10.73 -2.79 9.56
C ILE A 224 11.88 -1.90 9.05
N ALA A 225 13.11 -2.11 9.53
CA ALA A 225 14.28 -1.35 9.08
C ALA A 225 14.55 -1.55 7.57
N TYR A 226 14.45 -2.76 7.05
CA TYR A 226 14.57 -3.04 5.62
C TYR A 226 13.44 -2.36 4.82
N GLY A 227 12.21 -2.34 5.34
CA GLY A 227 11.10 -1.62 4.74
C GLY A 227 11.40 -0.14 4.53
N MET A 228 12.08 0.51 5.51
CA MET A 228 12.52 1.91 5.38
C MET A 228 13.55 2.10 4.26
N ILE A 229 14.53 1.18 4.13
CA ILE A 229 15.54 1.25 3.04
C ILE A 229 14.86 1.07 1.68
N VAL A 230 13.91 0.13 1.57
CA VAL A 230 13.17 -0.11 0.34
C VAL A 230 12.29 1.10 -0.01
N ALA A 231 11.65 1.75 0.99
CA ALA A 231 10.90 2.98 0.75
C ALA A 231 11.80 4.11 0.24
N ALA A 232 13.01 4.27 0.81
CA ALA A 232 14.01 5.23 0.30
C ALA A 232 14.38 4.93 -1.17
N ALA A 233 14.55 3.65 -1.54
CA ALA A 233 14.79 3.27 -2.93
C ALA A 233 13.62 3.61 -3.85
N GLY A 234 12.36 3.46 -3.40
CA GLY A 234 11.18 3.90 -4.14
C GLY A 234 11.20 5.40 -4.45
N PHE A 235 11.51 6.24 -3.45
CA PHE A 235 11.64 7.67 -3.68
C PHE A 235 12.89 8.05 -4.50
N ALA A 236 13.96 7.23 -4.46
CA ALA A 236 15.11 7.44 -5.35
C ALA A 236 14.73 7.27 -6.83
N ILE A 237 13.84 6.32 -7.17
CA ILE A 237 13.29 6.21 -8.52
C ILE A 237 12.63 7.52 -8.95
N MET A 238 11.79 8.12 -8.08
CA MET A 238 11.17 9.41 -8.37
C MET A 238 12.17 10.54 -8.50
N ALA A 239 13.19 10.58 -7.63
CA ALA A 239 14.25 11.59 -7.70
C ALA A 239 14.99 11.50 -9.04
N PHE A 240 15.38 10.29 -9.46
CA PHE A 240 16.05 10.09 -10.76
C PHE A 240 15.15 10.47 -11.94
N GLY A 241 13.87 10.08 -11.91
CA GLY A 241 12.90 10.43 -12.95
C GLY A 241 12.54 11.91 -13.01
N SER A 242 12.95 12.68 -11.99
CA SER A 242 12.66 14.11 -11.88
C SER A 242 13.86 15.00 -12.18
N PHE A 243 15.03 14.43 -12.49
CA PHE A 243 16.20 15.24 -12.85
C PHE A 243 15.97 16.00 -14.16
N GLY A 244 16.28 17.30 -14.14
CA GLY A 244 16.15 18.15 -15.31
C GLY A 244 14.72 18.58 -15.66
N LEU A 245 13.71 18.16 -14.86
CA LEU A 245 12.33 18.63 -15.03
C LEU A 245 12.16 20.03 -14.46
N LEU A 246 11.21 20.76 -15.04
CA LEU A 246 10.74 22.02 -14.50
C LEU A 246 10.12 21.83 -13.10
N THR A 247 10.14 22.87 -12.29
CA THR A 247 9.36 22.86 -11.05
C THR A 247 7.86 22.81 -11.38
N PRO A 248 7.00 22.28 -10.48
CA PRO A 248 5.58 22.19 -10.75
C PRO A 248 4.92 23.52 -11.16
N ASP A 249 5.34 24.64 -10.55
CA ASP A 249 4.81 25.96 -10.92
C ASP A 249 5.32 26.39 -12.30
N ALA A 250 6.60 26.22 -12.59
CA ALA A 250 7.16 26.49 -13.92
C ALA A 250 6.55 25.58 -15.00
N GLN A 251 6.20 24.34 -14.66
CA GLN A 251 5.51 23.42 -15.57
C GLN A 251 4.13 23.91 -15.97
N LYS A 252 3.37 24.49 -15.02
CA LYS A 252 2.03 25.07 -15.29
C LYS A 252 2.11 26.32 -16.19
N GLU A 253 3.19 27.09 -16.07
CA GLU A 253 3.42 28.31 -16.85
C GLU A 253 4.02 28.02 -18.23
N ALA A 254 4.62 26.84 -18.41
CA ALA A 254 5.39 26.50 -19.62
C ALA A 254 4.53 26.29 -20.88
N GLY A 255 3.23 26.06 -20.76
CA GLY A 255 2.34 25.80 -21.89
C GLY A 255 2.84 24.67 -22.80
N ASP A 256 3.12 24.98 -24.08
CA ASP A 256 3.65 23.99 -25.04
C ASP A 256 5.08 23.51 -24.74
N ALA A 257 5.82 24.21 -23.88
CA ALA A 257 7.15 23.80 -23.43
C ALA A 257 7.11 22.89 -22.18
N ALA A 258 5.94 22.50 -21.72
CA ALA A 258 5.76 21.61 -20.58
C ALA A 258 6.42 20.25 -20.84
N MET A 259 7.10 19.73 -19.81
CA MET A 259 7.86 18.47 -19.89
C MET A 259 7.05 17.33 -19.24
N PHE A 260 6.76 16.29 -19.98
CA PHE A 260 6.08 15.11 -19.47
C PHE A 260 6.98 13.89 -19.47
N VAL A 261 6.86 13.06 -18.44
CA VAL A 261 7.63 11.83 -18.29
C VAL A 261 6.72 10.60 -18.38
N SER A 262 7.33 9.45 -18.68
CA SER A 262 6.61 8.18 -18.79
C SER A 262 5.92 7.81 -17.47
N PRO A 263 4.67 7.31 -17.52
CA PRO A 263 3.97 6.68 -16.41
C PRO A 263 4.77 5.59 -15.67
N ASN A 264 5.75 4.98 -16.33
CA ASN A 264 6.55 3.91 -15.74
C ASN A 264 7.34 4.34 -14.49
N TRP A 265 7.68 5.62 -14.34
CA TRP A 265 8.33 6.11 -13.13
C TRP A 265 7.42 5.93 -11.90
N LEU A 266 6.15 6.30 -12.04
CA LEU A 266 5.16 6.12 -10.97
C LEU A 266 4.84 4.63 -10.75
N ILE A 267 4.59 3.86 -11.81
CA ILE A 267 4.28 2.43 -11.73
C ILE A 267 5.39 1.68 -10.98
N SER A 268 6.67 1.96 -11.33
CA SER A 268 7.82 1.36 -10.66
C SER A 268 7.95 1.80 -9.21
N THR A 269 7.68 3.07 -8.92
CA THR A 269 7.70 3.60 -7.55
C THR A 269 6.63 2.93 -6.69
N TYR A 270 5.40 2.79 -7.19
CA TYR A 270 4.34 2.07 -6.48
C TYR A 270 4.72 0.61 -6.18
N LEU A 271 5.39 -0.08 -7.13
CA LEU A 271 5.90 -1.43 -6.93
C LEU A 271 6.86 -1.50 -5.72
N VAL A 272 7.86 -0.62 -5.71
CA VAL A 272 8.91 -0.63 -4.67
C VAL A 272 8.34 -0.16 -3.32
N LEU A 273 7.51 0.88 -3.29
CA LEU A 273 6.85 1.33 -2.06
C LEU A 273 5.91 0.27 -1.49
N THR A 274 5.19 -0.47 -2.34
CA THR A 274 4.34 -1.56 -1.86
C THR A 274 5.17 -2.71 -1.28
N PHE A 275 6.33 -3.01 -1.86
CA PHE A 275 7.21 -4.01 -1.24
C PHE A 275 7.73 -3.54 0.13
N ALA A 276 8.03 -2.25 0.29
CA ALA A 276 8.36 -1.65 1.58
C ALA A 276 7.20 -1.80 2.59
N GLU A 277 5.97 -1.57 2.16
CA GLU A 277 4.77 -1.75 2.97
C GLU A 277 4.60 -3.19 3.43
N LEU A 278 4.78 -4.17 2.55
CA LEU A 278 4.68 -5.59 2.89
C LEU A 278 5.74 -6.04 3.92
N LEU A 279 6.89 -5.37 3.95
CA LEU A 279 7.92 -5.60 4.97
C LEU A 279 7.57 -4.98 6.31
N LEU A 280 6.87 -3.85 6.34
CA LEU A 280 6.63 -3.07 7.55
C LEU A 280 5.27 -3.35 8.18
N SER A 281 4.19 -3.24 7.41
CA SER A 281 2.83 -3.18 7.94
C SER A 281 2.41 -4.47 8.68
N PRO A 282 2.55 -5.68 8.10
CA PRO A 282 2.20 -6.92 8.81
C PRO A 282 3.11 -7.18 10.01
N MET A 283 4.39 -6.84 9.86
CA MET A 283 5.40 -7.09 10.90
C MET A 283 5.24 -6.14 12.08
N GLY A 284 4.87 -4.89 11.84
CA GLY A 284 4.63 -3.91 12.89
C GLY A 284 3.46 -4.30 13.79
N ILE A 285 2.31 -4.63 13.22
CA ILE A 285 1.14 -5.10 13.98
C ILE A 285 1.46 -6.39 14.76
N SER A 286 2.15 -7.34 14.12
CA SER A 286 2.58 -8.58 14.77
C SER A 286 3.55 -8.31 15.92
N PHE A 287 4.51 -7.41 15.73
CA PHE A 287 5.47 -7.03 16.77
C PHE A 287 4.77 -6.40 17.96
N VAL A 288 3.87 -5.43 17.76
CA VAL A 288 3.08 -4.82 18.83
C VAL A 288 2.27 -5.87 19.57
N SER A 289 1.59 -6.77 18.85
CA SER A 289 0.77 -7.83 19.47
C SER A 289 1.57 -8.80 20.33
N LYS A 290 2.82 -9.09 19.97
CA LYS A 290 3.71 -10.02 20.71
C LYS A 290 4.41 -9.37 21.88
N VAL A 291 4.91 -8.14 21.69
CA VAL A 291 5.74 -7.44 22.67
C VAL A 291 4.92 -6.70 23.72
N ALA A 292 3.72 -6.27 23.39
CA ALA A 292 2.88 -5.50 24.30
C ALA A 292 2.61 -6.25 25.61
N PRO A 293 2.81 -5.60 26.78
CA PRO A 293 2.45 -6.19 28.05
C PRO A 293 0.96 -6.59 28.05
N PRO A 294 0.57 -7.76 28.60
CA PRO A 294 -0.82 -8.26 28.52
C PRO A 294 -1.87 -7.23 28.99
N LYS A 295 -1.60 -6.53 30.10
CA LYS A 295 -2.50 -5.48 30.65
C LYS A 295 -2.60 -4.24 29.78
N LEU A 296 -1.60 -3.95 28.92
CA LEU A 296 -1.51 -2.75 28.08
C LEU A 296 -1.69 -3.05 26.58
N LYS A 297 -2.02 -4.29 26.21
CA LYS A 297 -2.06 -4.74 24.81
C LYS A 297 -2.99 -3.87 23.95
N GLY A 298 -4.20 -3.59 24.43
CA GLY A 298 -5.14 -2.72 23.71
C GLY A 298 -4.60 -1.30 23.54
N MET A 299 -4.00 -0.74 24.60
CA MET A 299 -3.41 0.60 24.55
C MET A 299 -2.23 0.67 23.56
N MET A 300 -1.36 -0.34 23.52
CA MET A 300 -0.24 -0.39 22.59
C MET A 300 -0.70 -0.58 21.14
N MET A 301 -1.74 -1.38 20.91
CA MET A 301 -2.38 -1.47 19.59
C MET A 301 -3.01 -0.13 19.17
N GLY A 302 -3.67 0.58 20.09
CA GLY A 302 -4.13 1.96 19.86
C GLY A 302 -2.97 2.91 19.54
N GLY A 303 -1.84 2.79 20.23
CA GLY A 303 -0.61 3.56 19.97
C GLY A 303 -0.07 3.39 18.55
N TRP A 304 -0.14 2.18 17.98
CA TRP A 304 0.19 1.94 16.57
C TRP A 304 -0.68 2.77 15.62
N PHE A 305 -1.99 2.81 15.86
CA PHE A 305 -2.91 3.62 15.04
C PHE A 305 -2.71 5.12 15.24
N VAL A 306 -2.39 5.55 16.46
CA VAL A 306 -2.01 6.95 16.73
C VAL A 306 -0.76 7.32 15.95
N ALA A 307 0.28 6.48 15.94
CA ALA A 307 1.48 6.72 15.16
C ALA A 307 1.16 6.82 13.64
N THR A 308 0.30 5.96 13.13
CA THR A 308 -0.18 6.03 11.75
C THR A 308 -0.93 7.34 11.48
N ALA A 309 -1.81 7.76 12.40
CA ALA A 309 -2.57 9.02 12.26
C ALA A 309 -1.65 10.25 12.26
N VAL A 310 -0.65 10.28 13.15
CA VAL A 310 0.36 11.35 13.16
C VAL A 310 1.15 11.37 11.85
N GLY A 311 1.56 10.20 11.33
CA GLY A 311 2.19 10.08 10.02
C GLY A 311 1.32 10.67 8.91
N ASN A 312 0.03 10.36 8.91
CA ASN A 312 -0.94 10.90 7.95
C ASN A 312 -1.10 12.42 8.06
N MET A 313 -1.05 12.98 9.26
CA MET A 313 -1.04 14.45 9.41
C MET A 313 0.22 15.09 8.83
N LEU A 314 1.35 14.42 8.88
CA LEU A 314 2.62 14.90 8.34
C LEU A 314 2.74 14.75 6.82
N VAL A 315 1.86 14.02 6.15
CA VAL A 315 1.82 13.89 4.68
C VAL A 315 1.79 15.25 4.00
N ARG A 316 1.12 16.25 4.59
CA ARG A 316 1.06 17.64 4.10
C ARG A 316 2.44 18.31 3.93
N VAL A 317 3.50 17.79 4.57
CA VAL A 317 4.87 18.29 4.37
C VAL A 317 5.25 18.19 2.89
N GLY A 318 4.87 17.11 2.20
CA GLY A 318 5.06 16.99 0.76
C GLY A 318 4.32 18.06 -0.03
N GLY A 319 3.08 18.39 0.36
CA GLY A 319 2.31 19.45 -0.26
C GLY A 319 2.93 20.84 -0.06
N PHE A 320 3.52 21.13 1.10
CA PHE A 320 4.23 22.38 1.32
C PHE A 320 5.53 22.51 0.52
N LEU A 321 6.15 21.39 0.18
CA LEU A 321 7.36 21.36 -0.66
C LEU A 321 7.03 21.39 -2.15
N TRP A 322 5.75 21.21 -2.54
CA TRP A 322 5.30 21.19 -3.93
C TRP A 322 5.13 22.58 -4.49
N GLY A 323 5.55 22.81 -5.72
CA GLY A 323 5.40 24.07 -6.44
C GLY A 323 6.72 24.59 -6.96
N TYR A 324 7.44 25.37 -6.15
CA TYR A 324 8.66 26.08 -6.55
C TYR A 324 9.97 25.35 -6.24
N ILE A 325 9.93 24.22 -5.53
CA ILE A 325 11.12 23.41 -5.23
C ILE A 325 11.32 22.38 -6.34
N PRO A 326 12.56 22.20 -6.86
CA PRO A 326 12.86 21.14 -7.82
C PRO A 326 12.40 19.77 -7.30
N LEU A 327 11.70 19.00 -8.13
CA LEU A 327 11.07 17.75 -7.74
C LEU A 327 12.05 16.74 -7.16
N TRP A 328 13.28 16.63 -7.71
CA TRP A 328 14.27 15.72 -7.18
C TRP A 328 14.66 16.06 -5.71
N ILE A 329 14.58 17.32 -5.30
CA ILE A 329 14.79 17.73 -3.90
C ILE A 329 13.62 17.29 -3.04
N VAL A 330 12.39 17.46 -3.51
CA VAL A 330 11.18 16.99 -2.79
C VAL A 330 11.29 15.50 -2.45
N TRP A 331 11.66 14.69 -3.44
CA TRP A 331 11.84 13.25 -3.22
C TRP A 331 13.04 12.94 -2.33
N SER A 332 14.11 13.72 -2.42
CA SER A 332 15.29 13.55 -1.56
C SER A 332 14.98 13.75 -0.08
N VAL A 333 14.05 14.62 0.28
CA VAL A 333 13.58 14.77 1.67
C VAL A 333 13.03 13.45 2.19
N PHE A 334 12.19 12.76 1.43
CA PHE A 334 11.64 11.46 1.84
C PHE A 334 12.69 10.35 1.86
N ILE A 335 13.65 10.36 0.93
CA ILE A 335 14.81 9.44 0.95
C ILE A 335 15.56 9.59 2.27
N VAL A 336 15.95 10.82 2.62
CA VAL A 336 16.72 11.10 3.84
C VAL A 336 15.95 10.70 5.09
N LEU A 337 14.65 11.01 5.19
CA LEU A 337 13.81 10.64 6.31
C LEU A 337 13.70 9.11 6.48
N CYS A 338 13.50 8.39 5.39
CA CYS A 338 13.46 6.93 5.41
C CYS A 338 14.81 6.33 5.82
N LEU A 339 15.92 6.84 5.30
CA LEU A 339 17.27 6.37 5.65
C LEU A 339 17.62 6.67 7.11
N LEU A 340 17.31 7.87 7.62
CA LEU A 340 17.52 8.21 9.04
C LEU A 340 16.67 7.28 9.94
N SER A 341 15.44 7.00 9.55
CA SER A 341 14.58 6.05 10.26
C SER A 341 15.16 4.64 10.26
N ALA A 342 15.72 4.18 9.14
CA ALA A 342 16.39 2.89 9.05
C ALA A 342 17.63 2.83 9.97
N ILE A 343 18.47 3.87 9.92
CA ILE A 343 19.68 3.98 10.77
C ILE A 343 19.28 3.94 12.24
N PHE A 344 18.25 4.69 12.63
CA PHE A 344 17.75 4.68 14.01
C PHE A 344 17.27 3.28 14.43
N MET A 345 16.52 2.57 13.57
CA MET A 345 16.08 1.21 13.84
C MET A 345 17.26 0.25 14.02
N PHE A 346 18.29 0.33 13.17
CA PHE A 346 19.48 -0.50 13.31
C PHE A 346 20.29 -0.16 14.59
N ALA A 347 20.40 1.10 14.95
CA ALA A 347 21.05 1.52 16.19
C ALA A 347 20.35 0.94 17.43
N MET A 348 19.01 0.85 17.40
CA MET A 348 18.18 0.30 18.49
C MET A 348 17.97 -1.21 18.42
N MET A 349 18.49 -1.88 17.40
CA MET A 349 18.18 -3.30 17.07
C MET A 349 18.39 -4.24 18.25
N LYS A 350 19.54 -4.15 18.93
CA LYS A 350 19.86 -5.00 20.09
C LYS A 350 18.81 -4.87 21.21
N ARG A 351 18.29 -3.65 21.42
CA ARG A 351 17.27 -3.38 22.45
C ARG A 351 15.91 -3.92 22.03
N LEU A 352 15.56 -3.75 20.75
CA LEU A 352 14.28 -4.21 20.22
C LEU A 352 14.21 -5.74 20.16
N GLU A 353 15.28 -6.41 19.74
CA GLU A 353 15.34 -7.86 19.68
C GLU A 353 15.39 -8.54 21.04
N LYS A 354 15.81 -7.85 22.09
CA LYS A 354 15.82 -8.39 23.48
C LYS A 354 14.40 -8.58 24.04
N VAL A 355 13.43 -7.81 23.56
CA VAL A 355 12.04 -7.84 24.05
C VAL A 355 11.05 -8.49 23.05
N ALA A 356 11.55 -8.92 21.86
CA ALA A 356 10.76 -9.46 20.73
C ALA A 356 10.34 -10.94 20.90
#